data_c766b45768549f931cec4977263f7705
#
_entry.id   c766b45768549f931cec4977263f7705
#
_cell.length_a   1.000
_cell.length_b   1.000
_cell.length_c   1.000
_cell.angle_alpha   90.00
_cell.angle_beta   90.00
_cell.angle_gamma   90.00
#
_symmetry.space_group_name_H-M   'P 1'
#
loop_
_entity.id
_entity.type
_entity.pdbx_description
1 polymer ?
#
loop_
_entity_poly.entity_id
_entity_poly.type
_entity_poly.pdbx_seq_one_letter_code
_entity_poly.pdbx_strand_id
1 'polypeptide(L)'
;MTRAPAPFPLERLADIPERPEDFRLLERIPLTREPQSWPLELSAMVGDEQPMVLLDTETTGLSADDESIIELGMVKVLYSPSAKRIVSIVDVISLYEDPGKPIPELITELTGITDEMV
;
A
#
# COMPACT_ATOMS: atom_id res chain seq x y z
N MET A 1 -14.85 13.23 1.31
CA MET A 1 -13.61 13.53 2.05
C MET A 1 -13.47 12.58 3.21
N THR A 2 -12.51 11.70 3.15
CA THR A 2 -12.14 10.90 4.32
C THR A 2 -11.47 11.81 5.34
N ARG A 3 -12.10 11.95 6.50
CA ARG A 3 -11.53 12.69 7.63
C ARG A 3 -10.19 12.05 8.00
N ALA A 4 -9.14 12.84 8.08
CA ALA A 4 -7.86 12.35 8.59
C ALA A 4 -8.08 11.66 9.95
N PRO A 5 -7.48 10.47 10.18
CA PRO A 5 -7.61 9.81 11.45
C PRO A 5 -7.11 10.71 12.57
N ALA A 6 -7.81 10.70 13.71
CA ALA A 6 -7.37 11.45 14.88
C ALA A 6 -5.98 10.95 15.30
N PRO A 7 -5.08 11.84 15.74
CA PRO A 7 -3.78 11.41 16.23
C PRO A 7 -3.95 10.51 17.48
N PHE A 8 -3.03 9.57 17.64
CA PHE A 8 -2.99 8.73 18.83
C PHE A 8 -2.72 9.61 20.06
N PRO A 9 -3.54 9.50 21.12
CA PRO A 9 -3.32 10.30 22.32
C PRO A 9 -2.03 9.87 23.02
N LEU A 10 -1.07 10.80 23.17
CA LEU A 10 0.29 10.50 23.67
C LEU A 10 0.30 10.00 25.11
N GLU A 11 -0.69 10.39 25.92
CA GLU A 11 -0.86 9.91 27.28
C GLU A 11 -1.11 8.40 27.37
N ARG A 12 -1.53 7.78 26.26
CA ARG A 12 -1.76 6.33 26.18
C ARG A 12 -0.54 5.52 25.75
N LEU A 13 0.60 6.15 25.49
CA LEU A 13 1.82 5.42 25.09
C LEU A 13 2.25 4.40 26.14
N ALA A 14 2.01 4.66 27.44
CA ALA A 14 2.32 3.73 28.52
C ALA A 14 1.50 2.44 28.48
N ASP A 15 0.33 2.42 27.81
CA ASP A 15 -0.52 1.23 27.70
C ASP A 15 0.11 0.17 26.79
N ILE A 16 0.95 0.59 25.83
CA ILE A 16 1.51 -0.31 24.80
C ILE A 16 2.41 -1.39 25.40
N PRO A 17 3.42 -1.07 26.23
CA PRO A 17 4.25 -2.10 26.84
C PRO A 17 3.52 -2.94 27.90
N GLU A 18 2.41 -2.43 28.47
CA GLU A 18 1.60 -3.18 29.44
C GLU A 18 0.69 -4.22 28.77
N ARG A 19 0.22 -3.92 27.54
CA ARG A 19 -0.72 -4.77 26.79
C ARG A 19 -0.33 -4.82 25.29
N PRO A 20 0.87 -5.31 24.95
CA PRO A 20 1.38 -5.25 23.57
C PRO A 20 0.51 -6.00 22.57
N GLU A 21 -0.22 -7.03 23.01
CA GLU A 21 -1.13 -7.82 22.17
C GLU A 21 -2.35 -7.04 21.67
N ASP A 22 -2.72 -5.96 22.37
CA ASP A 22 -3.86 -5.10 22.02
C ASP A 22 -3.50 -4.02 20.99
N PHE A 23 -2.21 -3.88 20.65
CA PHE A 23 -1.73 -2.79 19.79
C PHE A 23 -0.99 -3.30 18.57
N ARG A 24 -1.09 -2.55 17.48
CA ARG A 24 -0.22 -2.64 16.31
C ARG A 24 0.27 -1.25 15.96
N LEU A 25 1.58 -1.08 15.93
CA LEU A 25 2.20 0.17 15.54
C LEU A 25 2.58 0.11 14.07
N LEU A 26 2.20 1.14 13.34
CA LEU A 26 2.56 1.34 11.94
C LEU A 26 3.38 2.61 11.84
N GLU A 27 4.50 2.52 11.15
CA GLU A 27 5.32 3.67 10.80
C GLU A 27 5.09 4.04 9.35
N ARG A 28 4.89 5.33 9.10
CA ARG A 28 4.73 5.81 7.72
C ARG A 28 6.05 5.66 6.97
N ILE A 29 6.01 5.08 5.78
CA ILE A 29 7.15 5.10 4.86
C ILE A 29 7.43 6.55 4.48
N PRO A 30 8.70 7.03 4.58
CA PRO A 30 9.05 8.42 4.36
C PRO A 30 9.08 8.75 2.85
N LEU A 31 7.92 8.68 2.19
CA LEU A 31 7.78 9.11 0.80
C LEU A 31 7.76 10.63 0.74
N THR A 32 8.54 11.21 -0.15
CA THR A 32 8.54 12.65 -0.42
C THR A 32 7.41 13.00 -1.38
N ARG A 33 7.05 14.30 -1.47
CA ARG A 33 6.10 14.80 -2.46
C ARG A 33 6.69 14.93 -3.86
N GLU A 34 8.01 14.97 -3.95
CA GLU A 34 8.75 14.95 -5.21
C GLU A 34 8.71 13.55 -5.81
N PRO A 35 8.94 13.41 -7.13
CA PRO A 35 9.03 12.10 -7.75
C PRO A 35 10.01 11.21 -6.99
N GLN A 36 9.51 10.09 -6.47
CA GLN A 36 10.32 9.17 -5.67
C GLN A 36 11.33 8.46 -6.54
N SER A 37 12.60 8.45 -6.09
CA SER A 37 13.65 7.64 -6.70
C SER A 37 13.69 6.26 -6.05
N TRP A 38 13.75 5.23 -6.88
CA TRP A 38 13.92 3.85 -6.42
C TRP A 38 15.35 3.36 -6.67
N PRO A 39 15.92 2.50 -5.82
CA PRO A 39 15.34 1.95 -4.58
C PRO A 39 15.31 2.95 -3.44
N LEU A 40 14.37 2.77 -2.51
CA LEU A 40 14.31 3.50 -1.25
C LEU A 40 14.80 2.59 -0.12
N GLU A 41 15.94 2.93 0.47
CA GLU A 41 16.50 2.23 1.62
C GLU A 41 15.73 2.59 2.90
N LEU A 42 15.17 1.58 3.60
CA LEU A 42 14.46 1.77 4.87
C LEU A 42 15.31 1.42 6.07
N SER A 43 16.25 0.49 5.90
CA SER A 43 17.18 0.07 6.93
C SER A 43 18.41 -0.58 6.30
N ALA A 44 19.47 -0.81 7.11
CA ALA A 44 20.66 -1.49 6.65
C ALA A 44 20.37 -2.93 6.24
N MET A 45 21.09 -3.43 5.25
CA MET A 45 21.03 -4.83 4.80
C MET A 45 21.46 -5.77 5.93
N VAL A 46 20.77 -6.90 6.03
CA VAL A 46 21.02 -7.94 7.04
C VAL A 46 21.84 -9.09 6.44
N GLY A 47 21.64 -9.39 5.15
CA GLY A 47 22.35 -10.44 4.41
C GLY A 47 21.49 -11.62 3.99
N ASP A 48 20.24 -11.71 4.48
CA ASP A 48 19.29 -12.77 4.16
C ASP A 48 18.09 -12.28 3.35
N GLU A 49 18.17 -11.07 2.79
CA GLU A 49 17.07 -10.44 2.07
C GLU A 49 16.63 -11.27 0.87
N GLN A 50 15.32 -11.36 0.74
CA GLN A 50 14.66 -12.01 -0.38
C GLN A 50 13.76 -11.02 -1.10
N PRO A 51 13.71 -11.05 -2.45
CA PRO A 51 12.77 -10.23 -3.19
C PRO A 51 11.35 -10.72 -2.95
N MET A 52 10.44 -9.76 -2.72
CA MET A 52 9.01 -10.00 -2.57
C MET A 52 8.25 -8.96 -3.39
N VAL A 53 7.15 -9.36 -3.99
CA VAL A 53 6.23 -8.45 -4.66
C VAL A 53 4.92 -8.44 -3.89
N LEU A 54 4.51 -7.25 -3.47
CA LEU A 54 3.18 -6.98 -2.95
C LEU A 54 2.33 -6.49 -4.11
N LEU A 55 1.16 -7.09 -4.28
CA LEU A 55 0.27 -6.82 -5.41
C LEU A 55 -1.12 -6.53 -4.91
N ASP A 56 -1.74 -5.52 -5.49
CA ASP A 56 -3.13 -5.16 -5.25
C ASP A 56 -3.80 -4.77 -6.57
N THR A 57 -5.11 -5.00 -6.67
CA THR A 57 -5.91 -4.66 -7.85
C THR A 57 -7.17 -3.92 -7.45
N GLU A 58 -7.58 -2.98 -8.32
CA GLU A 58 -8.92 -2.41 -8.31
C GLU A 58 -9.68 -2.91 -9.52
N THR A 59 -10.96 -3.17 -9.36
CA THR A 59 -11.81 -3.77 -10.38
C THR A 59 -13.12 -3.01 -10.52
N THR A 60 -13.85 -3.26 -11.61
CA THR A 60 -15.20 -2.70 -11.83
C THR A 60 -16.26 -3.34 -10.94
N GLY A 61 -15.94 -4.43 -10.25
CA GLY A 61 -16.84 -5.14 -9.32
C GLY A 61 -16.20 -6.44 -8.84
N LEU A 62 -16.97 -7.28 -8.16
CA LEU A 62 -16.48 -8.47 -7.47
C LEU A 62 -16.57 -9.78 -8.28
N SER A 63 -17.27 -9.77 -9.43
CA SER A 63 -17.42 -10.96 -10.27
C SER A 63 -16.21 -11.15 -11.17
N ALA A 64 -15.48 -12.24 -11.01
CA ALA A 64 -14.33 -12.56 -11.85
C ALA A 64 -14.69 -12.82 -13.32
N ASP A 65 -15.93 -13.21 -13.60
CA ASP A 65 -16.40 -13.55 -14.96
C ASP A 65 -16.87 -12.31 -15.74
N ASP A 66 -17.45 -11.33 -15.03
CA ASP A 66 -18.14 -10.19 -15.67
C ASP A 66 -17.40 -8.86 -15.48
N GLU A 67 -16.44 -8.81 -14.55
CA GLU A 67 -15.77 -7.58 -14.18
C GLU A 67 -14.30 -7.56 -14.65
N SER A 68 -13.76 -6.36 -14.74
CA SER A 68 -12.41 -6.13 -15.26
C SER A 68 -11.52 -5.46 -14.23
N ILE A 69 -10.24 -5.78 -14.27
CA ILE A 69 -9.22 -5.03 -13.52
C ILE A 69 -9.08 -3.65 -14.19
N ILE A 70 -9.11 -2.59 -13.38
CA ILE A 70 -8.92 -1.21 -13.85
C ILE A 70 -7.62 -0.57 -13.32
N GLU A 71 -7.07 -1.11 -12.23
CA GLU A 71 -5.75 -0.73 -11.72
C GLU A 71 -5.01 -1.95 -11.21
N LEU A 72 -3.72 -2.03 -11.50
CA LEU A 72 -2.78 -2.99 -10.95
C LEU A 72 -1.66 -2.23 -10.26
N GLY A 73 -1.59 -2.35 -8.92
CA GLY A 73 -0.49 -1.85 -8.12
C GLY A 73 0.48 -2.96 -7.75
N MET A 74 1.78 -2.74 -7.95
CA MET A 74 2.82 -3.66 -7.51
C MET A 74 3.94 -2.91 -6.82
N VAL A 75 4.39 -3.45 -5.69
CA VAL A 75 5.56 -2.94 -4.96
C VAL A 75 6.55 -4.09 -4.82
N LYS A 76 7.74 -3.93 -5.40
CA LYS A 76 8.84 -4.86 -5.22
C LYS A 76 9.70 -4.40 -4.04
N VAL A 77 9.90 -5.29 -3.09
CA VAL A 77 10.66 -5.02 -1.87
C VAL A 77 11.73 -6.07 -1.64
N LEU A 78 12.71 -5.75 -0.81
CA LEU A 78 13.61 -6.71 -0.19
C LEU A 78 13.17 -6.91 1.26
N TYR A 79 12.82 -8.14 1.58
CA TYR A 79 12.37 -8.55 2.91
C TYR A 79 13.42 -9.42 3.59
N SER A 80 13.76 -9.10 4.84
CA SER A 80 14.63 -9.94 5.67
C SER A 80 13.81 -10.85 6.59
N PRO A 81 13.84 -12.16 6.39
CA PRO A 81 13.16 -13.11 7.28
C PRO A 81 13.68 -13.08 8.72
N SER A 82 14.98 -12.94 8.92
CA SER A 82 15.57 -12.89 10.27
C SER A 82 15.22 -11.62 11.02
N ALA A 83 15.25 -10.48 10.35
CA ALA A 83 14.86 -9.18 10.94
C ALA A 83 13.35 -8.96 10.94
N LYS A 84 12.58 -9.78 10.21
CA LYS A 84 11.11 -9.69 10.07
C LYS A 84 10.65 -8.30 9.61
N ARG A 85 11.34 -7.74 8.61
CA ARG A 85 11.04 -6.41 8.09
C ARG A 85 11.42 -6.24 6.63
N ILE A 86 10.80 -5.28 5.99
CA ILE A 86 11.20 -4.78 4.67
C ILE A 86 12.40 -3.85 4.89
N VAL A 87 13.51 -4.13 4.21
CA VAL A 87 14.74 -3.32 4.30
C VAL A 87 14.86 -2.30 3.17
N SER A 88 14.24 -2.59 2.02
CA SER A 88 14.27 -1.69 0.87
C SER A 88 12.99 -1.82 0.03
N ILE A 89 12.53 -0.71 -0.52
CA ILE A 89 11.53 -0.71 -1.60
C ILE A 89 12.30 -0.55 -2.90
N VAL A 90 12.28 -1.59 -3.74
CA VAL A 90 13.10 -1.65 -4.96
C VAL A 90 12.44 -0.88 -6.09
N ASP A 91 11.14 -1.03 -6.27
CA ASP A 91 10.37 -0.38 -7.33
C ASP A 91 8.87 -0.38 -7.01
N VAL A 92 8.15 0.56 -7.61
CA VAL A 92 6.70 0.69 -7.49
C VAL A 92 6.11 0.89 -8.89
N ILE A 93 5.10 0.12 -9.22
CA ILE A 93 4.40 0.18 -10.51
C ILE A 93 2.90 0.35 -10.22
N SER A 94 2.28 1.30 -10.91
CA SER A 94 0.83 1.47 -10.95
C SER A 94 0.42 1.57 -12.41
N LEU A 95 -0.45 0.67 -12.84
CA LEU A 95 -0.93 0.57 -14.22
C LEU A 95 -2.46 0.63 -14.23
N TYR A 96 -3.00 1.40 -15.18
CA TYR A 96 -4.43 1.48 -15.42
C TYR A 96 -4.82 0.74 -16.70
N GLU A 97 -6.01 0.19 -16.72
CA GLU A 97 -6.59 -0.53 -17.86
C GLU A 97 -8.00 -0.01 -18.11
N ASP A 98 -8.28 0.35 -19.36
CA ASP A 98 -9.63 0.73 -19.78
C ASP A 98 -10.52 -0.52 -19.84
N PRO A 99 -11.61 -0.59 -19.04
CA PRO A 99 -12.51 -1.75 -19.05
C PRO A 99 -13.40 -1.83 -20.30
N GLY A 100 -13.35 -0.84 -21.20
CA GLY A 100 -14.21 -0.77 -22.39
C GLY A 100 -15.68 -0.46 -22.09
N LYS A 101 -15.98 -0.07 -20.86
CA LYS A 101 -17.31 0.32 -20.39
C LYS A 101 -17.16 1.38 -19.28
N PRO A 102 -18.19 2.20 -19.01
CA PRO A 102 -18.14 3.16 -17.91
C PRO A 102 -17.88 2.45 -16.56
N ILE A 103 -17.02 3.05 -15.75
CA ILE A 103 -16.79 2.59 -14.38
C ILE A 103 -18.02 2.91 -13.54
N PRO A 104 -18.60 1.94 -12.80
CA PRO A 104 -19.73 2.20 -11.91
C PRO A 104 -19.40 3.31 -10.90
N GLU A 105 -20.35 4.19 -10.66
CA GLU A 105 -20.17 5.33 -9.74
C GLU A 105 -19.69 4.90 -8.35
N LEU A 106 -20.25 3.81 -7.83
CA LEU A 106 -19.82 3.24 -6.55
C LEU A 106 -18.33 2.87 -6.55
N ILE A 107 -17.82 2.35 -7.66
CA ILE A 107 -16.40 1.97 -7.76
C ILE A 107 -15.53 3.23 -7.77
N THR A 108 -15.94 4.27 -8.50
CA THR A 108 -15.24 5.57 -8.48
C THR A 108 -15.26 6.18 -7.07
N GLU A 109 -16.36 6.08 -6.34
CA GLU A 109 -16.44 6.55 -4.94
C GLU A 109 -15.47 5.79 -4.02
N LEU A 110 -15.36 4.46 -4.19
CA LEU A 110 -14.50 3.61 -3.36
C LEU A 110 -13.02 3.76 -3.69
N THR A 111 -12.67 3.82 -4.96
CA THR A 111 -11.27 3.75 -5.43
C THR A 111 -10.68 5.12 -5.81
N GLY A 112 -11.52 6.09 -6.13
CA GLY A 112 -11.11 7.36 -6.70
C GLY A 112 -10.75 7.30 -8.19
N ILE A 113 -10.89 6.13 -8.84
CA ILE A 113 -10.58 5.94 -10.25
C ILE A 113 -11.76 6.37 -11.10
N THR A 114 -11.50 7.25 -12.07
CA THR A 114 -12.50 7.78 -13.01
C THR A 114 -12.27 7.24 -14.43
N ASP A 115 -13.29 7.38 -15.28
CA ASP A 115 -13.19 6.95 -16.69
C ASP A 115 -12.05 7.66 -17.44
N GLU A 116 -11.71 8.88 -17.07
CA GLU A 116 -10.60 9.62 -17.69
C GLU A 116 -9.22 9.12 -17.30
N MET A 117 -9.11 8.37 -16.21
CA MET A 117 -7.82 7.86 -15.70
C MET A 117 -7.40 6.54 -16.37
N VAL A 118 -8.36 5.84 -16.94
CA VAL A 118 -8.14 4.50 -17.54
C VAL A 118 -8.10 4.52 -19.06
#